data_40c42dbb4eff8241ad067a9fcfaee61d
#
_entry.id   40c42dbb4eff8241ad067a9fcfaee61d
#
_cell.length_a   1.000
_cell.length_b   1.000
_cell.length_c   1.000
_cell.angle_alpha   90.00
_cell.angle_beta   90.00
_cell.angle_gamma   90.00
#
_symmetry.space_group_name_H-M   'P 1'
#
loop_
_entity.id
_entity.type
_entity.pdbx_description
1 polymer ?
#
loop_
_entity_poly.entity_id
_entity_poly.type
_entity_poly.pdbx_seq_one_letter_code
_entity_poly.pdbx_strand_id
1 'polypeptide(L)'
;LVAFCSASQDIVVDAWRTEVLAPEELGPGAGVHILGYRVAMLTSGAIALILADRMPWRVVYLLMAGSLVVGMAASILAPEPELAAKRPRTLKEAVVEPFLEFFARRGAAGILMFIVFYKLDVVMATALTTPFLLELGFTKTDIGAVTKGLGMIATIAGTLAGGAIVARTGMKASLWIFGILQSVSTLAFLALARLGHHYPMMVAAIGIENLCSGMGTAAYAAFLMSLCDKRFTATQYALLTSLMAVTRVIVGAPTGFLAKTYGWETYFIISALAAIPGLLFLLRYDRWTGGHHA
;
A
#
# COMPACT_ATOMS: atom_id res chain seq x y z
N LEU A 1 -12.69 1.70 -21.62
CA LEU A 1 -13.81 1.10 -20.92
C LEU A 1 -13.34 0.20 -19.76
N VAL A 2 -12.46 -0.80 -20.01
CA VAL A 2 -11.98 -1.74 -18.99
C VAL A 2 -11.38 -1.03 -17.78
N ALA A 3 -10.48 -0.06 -17.98
CA ALA A 3 -9.88 0.72 -16.89
C ALA A 3 -10.92 1.49 -16.07
N PHE A 4 -11.95 2.04 -16.72
CA PHE A 4 -13.04 2.72 -16.02
C PHE A 4 -13.87 1.75 -15.17
N CYS A 5 -14.23 0.59 -15.73
CA CYS A 5 -14.96 -0.44 -14.97
C CYS A 5 -14.14 -0.95 -13.78
N SER A 6 -12.82 -1.19 -13.97
CA SER A 6 -11.92 -1.63 -12.90
C SER A 6 -11.84 -0.59 -11.77
N ALA A 7 -11.63 0.68 -12.12
CA ALA A 7 -11.58 1.76 -11.12
C ALA A 7 -12.91 1.92 -10.37
N SER A 8 -14.05 1.76 -11.07
CA SER A 8 -15.36 1.80 -10.43
C SER A 8 -15.58 0.63 -9.48
N GLN A 9 -15.14 -0.57 -9.86
CA GLN A 9 -15.19 -1.75 -9.01
C GLN A 9 -14.33 -1.58 -7.77
N ASP A 10 -13.09 -1.07 -7.91
CA ASP A 10 -12.18 -0.84 -6.79
C ASP A 10 -12.81 0.08 -5.73
N ILE A 11 -13.44 1.18 -6.17
CA ILE A 11 -14.12 2.12 -5.26
C ILE A 11 -15.23 1.42 -4.47
N VAL A 12 -16.04 0.57 -5.13
CA VAL A 12 -17.15 -0.13 -4.47
C VAL A 12 -16.63 -1.19 -3.49
N VAL A 13 -15.64 -1.98 -3.90
CA VAL A 13 -15.04 -3.04 -3.05
C VAL A 13 -14.36 -2.43 -1.82
N ASP A 14 -13.64 -1.33 -2.00
CA ASP A 14 -12.97 -0.62 -0.90
C ASP A 14 -13.97 -0.01 0.08
N ALA A 15 -15.07 0.56 -0.41
CA ALA A 15 -16.15 1.07 0.43
C ALA A 15 -16.81 -0.07 1.22
N TRP A 16 -17.23 -1.13 0.53
CA TRP A 16 -17.86 -2.30 1.14
C TRP A 16 -16.99 -2.89 2.27
N ARG A 17 -15.70 -3.09 2.01
CA ARG A 17 -14.75 -3.61 2.99
C ARG A 17 -14.66 -2.71 4.23
N THR A 18 -14.64 -1.39 4.03
CA THR A 18 -14.56 -0.42 5.12
C THR A 18 -15.84 -0.37 5.97
N GLU A 19 -16.99 -0.68 5.35
CA GLU A 19 -18.30 -0.67 6.03
C GLU A 19 -18.62 -1.96 6.77
N VAL A 20 -18.22 -3.11 6.20
CA VAL A 20 -18.53 -4.45 6.76
C VAL A 20 -17.61 -4.83 7.92
N LEU A 21 -16.34 -4.40 7.88
CA LEU A 21 -15.36 -4.79 8.89
C LEU A 21 -15.56 -4.01 10.21
N ALA A 22 -15.49 -4.74 11.33
CA ALA A 22 -15.41 -4.12 12.65
C ALA A 22 -14.04 -3.41 12.83
N PRO A 23 -13.92 -2.43 13.74
CA PRO A 23 -12.66 -1.72 13.97
C PRO A 23 -11.47 -2.63 14.26
N GLU A 24 -11.69 -3.74 14.97
CA GLU A 24 -10.67 -4.74 15.30
C GLU A 24 -10.24 -5.58 14.08
N GLU A 25 -11.11 -5.68 13.08
CA GLU A 25 -10.91 -6.47 11.87
C GLU A 25 -10.25 -5.68 10.74
N LEU A 26 -10.13 -4.36 10.85
CA LEU A 26 -9.54 -3.52 9.80
C LEU A 26 -8.11 -3.93 9.44
N GLY A 27 -7.31 -4.29 10.43
CA GLY A 27 -5.94 -4.75 10.22
C GLY A 27 -5.87 -6.10 9.48
N PRO A 28 -6.47 -7.17 10.03
CA PRO A 28 -6.56 -8.47 9.35
C PRO A 28 -7.22 -8.38 7.97
N GLY A 29 -8.32 -7.64 7.85
CA GLY A 29 -9.04 -7.43 6.60
C GLY A 29 -8.17 -6.75 5.52
N ALA A 30 -7.37 -5.75 5.91
CA ALA A 30 -6.38 -5.15 5.01
C ALA A 30 -5.35 -6.19 4.55
N GLY A 31 -4.87 -7.03 5.47
CA GLY A 31 -3.92 -8.11 5.17
C GLY A 31 -4.46 -9.11 4.14
N VAL A 32 -5.67 -9.60 4.35
CA VAL A 32 -6.35 -10.55 3.44
C VAL A 32 -6.61 -9.91 2.07
N HIS A 33 -7.06 -8.67 2.03
CA HIS A 33 -7.28 -7.95 0.78
C HIS A 33 -5.98 -7.82 -0.05
N ILE A 34 -4.88 -7.44 0.60
CA ILE A 34 -3.59 -7.32 -0.08
C ILE A 34 -3.08 -8.69 -0.56
N LEU A 35 -3.30 -9.76 0.21
CA LEU A 35 -3.01 -11.12 -0.23
C LEU A 35 -3.79 -11.45 -1.51
N GLY A 36 -5.10 -11.22 -1.55
CA GLY A 36 -5.94 -11.43 -2.74
C GLY A 36 -5.43 -10.62 -3.95
N TYR A 37 -5.07 -9.35 -3.73
CA TYR A 37 -4.48 -8.51 -4.77
C TYR A 37 -3.16 -9.09 -5.32
N ARG A 38 -2.29 -9.62 -4.45
CA ARG A 38 -1.02 -10.24 -4.87
C ARG A 38 -1.23 -11.53 -5.66
N VAL A 39 -2.18 -12.37 -5.23
CA VAL A 39 -2.56 -13.58 -5.97
C VAL A 39 -3.11 -13.22 -7.35
N ALA A 40 -4.01 -12.23 -7.43
CA ALA A 40 -4.56 -11.75 -8.69
C ALA A 40 -3.46 -11.19 -9.64
N MET A 41 -2.50 -10.45 -9.10
CA MET A 41 -1.38 -9.91 -9.86
C MET A 41 -0.46 -11.02 -10.41
N LEU A 42 -0.25 -12.11 -9.66
CA LEU A 42 0.48 -13.29 -10.16
C LEU A 42 -0.30 -13.99 -11.28
N THR A 43 -1.61 -14.14 -11.09
CA THR A 43 -2.47 -14.80 -12.07
C THR A 43 -2.53 -14.02 -13.37
N SER A 44 -2.81 -12.72 -13.31
CA SER A 44 -2.94 -11.87 -14.50
C SER A 44 -1.61 -11.50 -15.15
N GLY A 45 -0.50 -11.59 -14.42
CA GLY A 45 0.84 -11.33 -14.93
C GLY A 45 1.57 -12.62 -15.31
N ALA A 46 2.11 -13.35 -14.33
CA ALA A 46 2.99 -14.50 -14.58
C ALA A 46 2.26 -15.67 -15.25
N ILE A 47 1.10 -16.08 -14.71
CA ILE A 47 0.35 -17.23 -15.28
C ILE A 47 -0.14 -16.89 -16.67
N ALA A 48 -0.67 -15.69 -16.90
CA ALA A 48 -1.11 -15.27 -18.23
C ALA A 48 0.00 -15.31 -19.27
N LEU A 49 1.22 -14.89 -18.93
CA LEU A 49 2.38 -14.94 -19.83
C LEU A 49 2.82 -16.38 -20.12
N ILE A 50 2.86 -17.26 -19.10
CA ILE A 50 3.20 -18.68 -19.27
C ILE A 50 2.18 -19.37 -20.18
N LEU A 51 0.90 -19.02 -20.05
CA LEU A 51 -0.16 -19.55 -20.91
C LEU A 51 -0.03 -19.02 -22.34
N ALA A 52 0.38 -17.76 -22.51
CA ALA A 52 0.56 -17.15 -23.83
C ALA A 52 1.69 -17.79 -24.65
N ASP A 53 2.64 -18.45 -24.01
CA ASP A 53 3.66 -19.25 -24.71
C ASP A 53 3.08 -20.55 -25.32
N ARG A 54 1.93 -21.01 -24.85
CA ARG A 54 1.35 -22.31 -25.24
C ARG A 54 0.03 -22.19 -25.99
N MET A 55 -0.64 -21.04 -25.91
CA MET A 55 -1.95 -20.82 -26.52
C MET A 55 -2.13 -19.38 -27.01
N PRO A 56 -3.03 -19.14 -27.98
CA PRO A 56 -3.29 -17.80 -28.50
C PRO A 56 -3.80 -16.84 -27.42
N TRP A 57 -3.41 -15.59 -27.48
CA TRP A 57 -3.84 -14.53 -26.56
C TRP A 57 -5.35 -14.45 -26.36
N ARG A 58 -6.13 -14.75 -27.39
CA ARG A 58 -7.60 -14.80 -27.28
C ARG A 58 -8.06 -15.79 -26.20
N VAL A 59 -7.44 -16.97 -26.15
CA VAL A 59 -7.77 -17.99 -25.13
C VAL A 59 -7.30 -17.56 -23.75
N VAL A 60 -6.10 -16.97 -23.66
CA VAL A 60 -5.58 -16.44 -22.39
C VAL A 60 -6.52 -15.38 -21.80
N TYR A 61 -6.98 -14.43 -22.61
CA TYR A 61 -7.95 -13.42 -22.16
C TYR A 61 -9.30 -14.02 -21.74
N LEU A 62 -9.77 -15.06 -22.43
CA LEU A 62 -10.99 -15.76 -22.02
C LEU A 62 -10.83 -16.47 -20.68
N LEU A 63 -9.67 -17.09 -20.43
CA LEU A 63 -9.35 -17.70 -19.12
C LEU A 63 -9.26 -16.65 -18.02
N MET A 64 -8.62 -15.51 -18.29
CA MET A 64 -8.57 -14.39 -17.34
C MET A 64 -9.98 -13.83 -17.08
N ALA A 65 -10.81 -13.66 -18.10
CA ALA A 65 -12.20 -13.27 -17.94
C ALA A 65 -12.99 -14.32 -17.12
N GLY A 66 -12.74 -15.61 -17.34
CA GLY A 66 -13.32 -16.70 -16.55
C GLY A 66 -12.97 -16.60 -15.05
N SER A 67 -11.78 -16.13 -14.69
CA SER A 67 -11.40 -15.94 -13.29
C SER A 67 -12.25 -14.88 -12.57
N LEU A 68 -12.84 -13.92 -13.31
CA LEU A 68 -13.75 -12.92 -12.74
C LEU A 68 -15.06 -13.52 -12.22
N VAL A 69 -15.44 -14.74 -12.67
CA VAL A 69 -16.61 -15.44 -12.17
C VAL A 69 -16.49 -15.69 -10.65
N VAL A 70 -15.28 -15.94 -10.15
CA VAL A 70 -15.05 -16.08 -8.70
C VAL A 70 -15.38 -14.77 -7.95
N GLY A 71 -14.96 -13.63 -8.50
CA GLY A 71 -15.29 -12.32 -7.93
C GLY A 71 -16.79 -12.00 -8.00
N MET A 72 -17.45 -12.37 -9.12
CA MET A 72 -18.91 -12.22 -9.27
C MET A 72 -19.66 -13.08 -8.24
N ALA A 73 -19.26 -14.34 -8.07
CA ALA A 73 -19.85 -15.23 -7.07
C ALA A 73 -19.62 -14.67 -5.64
N ALA A 74 -18.42 -14.21 -5.33
CA ALA A 74 -18.12 -13.59 -4.06
C ALA A 74 -19.00 -12.34 -3.82
N SER A 75 -19.22 -11.50 -4.84
CA SER A 75 -20.07 -10.31 -4.73
C SER A 75 -21.54 -10.64 -4.46
N ILE A 76 -22.04 -11.76 -5.03
CA ILE A 76 -23.42 -12.23 -4.81
C ILE A 76 -23.59 -12.81 -3.39
N LEU A 77 -22.55 -13.46 -2.86
CA LEU A 77 -22.57 -14.11 -1.54
C LEU A 77 -22.18 -13.16 -0.41
N ALA A 78 -21.61 -12.00 -0.73
CA ALA A 78 -21.14 -11.03 0.25
C ALA A 78 -22.31 -10.46 1.06
N PRO A 79 -22.14 -10.30 2.40
CA PRO A 79 -23.18 -9.66 3.21
C PRO A 79 -23.31 -8.19 2.79
N GLU A 80 -24.53 -7.69 2.76
CA GLU A 80 -24.77 -6.25 2.57
C GLU A 80 -24.46 -5.52 3.88
N PRO A 81 -23.71 -4.40 3.81
CA PRO A 81 -23.43 -3.60 4.99
C PRO A 81 -24.72 -2.95 5.50
N GLU A 82 -24.86 -2.85 6.82
CA GLU A 82 -25.93 -2.08 7.42
C GLU A 82 -25.76 -0.60 7.08
N LEU A 83 -26.74 -0.02 6.42
CA LEU A 83 -26.71 1.38 6.01
C LEU A 83 -26.86 2.28 7.24
N ALA A 84 -25.76 2.80 7.74
CA ALA A 84 -25.74 3.72 8.88
C ALA A 84 -26.40 5.08 8.59
N ALA A 85 -26.62 5.42 7.30
CA ALA A 85 -27.19 6.70 6.89
C ALA A 85 -27.94 6.62 5.55
N LYS A 86 -28.74 7.67 5.26
CA LYS A 86 -29.39 7.80 3.95
C LYS A 86 -28.36 7.92 2.84
N ARG A 87 -28.56 7.18 1.75
CA ARG A 87 -27.73 7.26 0.55
C ARG A 87 -27.76 8.68 -0.02
N PRO A 88 -26.62 9.18 -0.52
CA PRO A 88 -26.58 10.47 -1.23
C PRO A 88 -27.57 10.45 -2.39
N ARG A 89 -28.39 11.49 -2.52
CA ARG A 89 -29.40 11.59 -3.59
C ARG A 89 -28.94 12.48 -4.74
N THR A 90 -27.94 13.31 -4.50
CA THR A 90 -27.42 14.26 -5.48
C THR A 90 -25.91 14.10 -5.65
N LEU A 91 -25.37 14.50 -6.81
CA LEU A 91 -23.92 14.54 -7.03
C LEU A 91 -23.21 15.45 -6.03
N LYS A 92 -23.86 16.51 -5.56
CA LYS A 92 -23.33 17.39 -4.54
C LYS A 92 -23.13 16.64 -3.23
N GLU A 93 -24.14 15.90 -2.77
CA GLU A 93 -24.06 15.08 -1.56
C GLU A 93 -23.02 13.95 -1.71
N ALA A 94 -22.87 13.34 -2.89
CA ALA A 94 -21.96 12.23 -3.12
C ALA A 94 -20.50 12.67 -3.28
N VAL A 95 -20.24 13.91 -3.75
CA VAL A 95 -18.89 14.37 -4.09
C VAL A 95 -18.46 15.53 -3.20
N VAL A 96 -19.26 16.58 -3.07
CA VAL A 96 -18.84 17.82 -2.40
C VAL A 96 -18.90 17.68 -0.87
N GLU A 97 -19.98 17.11 -0.36
CA GLU A 97 -20.15 16.95 1.11
C GLU A 97 -19.07 16.09 1.78
N PRO A 98 -18.61 14.96 1.19
CA PRO A 98 -17.51 14.19 1.76
C PRO A 98 -16.21 15.00 1.92
N PHE A 99 -15.91 15.88 0.97
CA PHE A 99 -14.75 16.78 1.05
C PHE A 99 -14.95 17.83 2.14
N LEU A 100 -16.11 18.49 2.16
CA LEU A 100 -16.39 19.52 3.18
C LEU A 100 -16.36 18.92 4.60
N GLU A 101 -16.94 17.73 4.78
CA GLU A 101 -16.90 17.02 6.04
C GLU A 101 -15.47 16.70 6.46
N PHE A 102 -14.68 16.13 5.57
CA PHE A 102 -13.29 15.77 5.87
C PHE A 102 -12.45 17.00 6.24
N PHE A 103 -12.54 18.08 5.44
CA PHE A 103 -11.77 19.30 5.68
C PHE A 103 -12.27 20.12 6.89
N ALA A 104 -13.50 19.92 7.34
CA ALA A 104 -14.02 20.52 8.56
C ALA A 104 -13.48 19.85 9.84
N ARG A 105 -12.89 18.66 9.73
CA ARG A 105 -12.33 17.95 10.89
C ARG A 105 -11.14 18.68 11.48
N ARG A 106 -11.08 18.74 12.80
CA ARG A 106 -9.90 19.24 13.50
C ARG A 106 -8.69 18.38 13.17
N GLY A 107 -7.69 18.97 12.51
CA GLY A 107 -6.46 18.25 12.15
C GLY A 107 -6.46 17.61 10.75
N ALA A 108 -7.46 17.85 9.89
CA ALA A 108 -7.52 17.34 8.53
C ALA A 108 -6.21 17.54 7.74
N ALA A 109 -5.63 18.75 7.81
CA ALA A 109 -4.34 19.04 7.17
C ALA A 109 -3.21 18.15 7.73
N GLY A 110 -3.19 17.89 9.04
CA GLY A 110 -2.22 17.00 9.68
C GLY A 110 -2.37 15.54 9.21
N ILE A 111 -3.61 15.07 9.06
CA ILE A 111 -3.91 13.74 8.51
C ILE A 111 -3.40 13.63 7.07
N LEU A 112 -3.69 14.62 6.22
CA LEU A 112 -3.24 14.62 4.82
C LEU A 112 -1.71 14.65 4.72
N MET A 113 -1.04 15.47 5.54
CA MET A 113 0.42 15.49 5.62
C MET A 113 0.98 14.14 6.09
N PHE A 114 0.36 13.53 7.10
CA PHE A 114 0.74 12.19 7.53
C PHE A 114 0.63 11.18 6.39
N ILE A 115 -0.49 11.18 5.66
CA ILE A 115 -0.72 10.29 4.52
C ILE A 115 0.38 10.43 3.46
N VAL A 116 0.78 11.66 3.15
CA VAL A 116 1.84 11.94 2.17
C VAL A 116 3.21 11.48 2.68
N PHE A 117 3.54 11.77 3.93
CA PHE A 117 4.90 11.57 4.43
C PHE A 117 5.17 10.18 5.02
N TYR A 118 4.13 9.45 5.46
CA TYR A 118 4.32 8.17 6.14
C TYR A 118 4.94 7.07 5.27
N LYS A 119 4.72 7.11 3.96
CA LYS A 119 5.27 6.14 3.00
C LYS A 119 6.43 6.69 2.17
N LEU A 120 6.92 7.86 2.50
CA LEU A 120 7.92 8.58 1.72
C LEU A 120 9.24 7.81 1.61
N ASP A 121 9.70 7.27 2.72
CA ASP A 121 10.90 6.43 2.83
C ASP A 121 10.84 5.20 1.91
N VAL A 122 9.75 4.44 1.99
CA VAL A 122 9.54 3.24 1.17
C VAL A 122 9.43 3.60 -0.31
N VAL A 123 8.72 4.67 -0.65
CA VAL A 123 8.59 5.14 -2.04
C VAL A 123 9.96 5.51 -2.60
N MET A 124 10.77 6.25 -1.84
CA MET A 124 12.14 6.59 -2.23
C MET A 124 13.00 5.33 -2.37
N ALA A 125 13.09 4.51 -1.34
CA ALA A 125 13.95 3.33 -1.33
C ALA A 125 13.65 2.39 -2.50
N THR A 126 12.36 2.15 -2.79
CA THR A 126 11.93 1.21 -3.84
C THR A 126 11.98 1.78 -5.25
N ALA A 127 11.92 3.10 -5.42
CA ALA A 127 11.93 3.75 -6.74
C ALA A 127 13.17 3.39 -7.57
N LEU A 128 14.32 3.27 -6.94
CA LEU A 128 15.59 3.03 -7.61
C LEU A 128 16.25 1.68 -7.26
N THR A 129 15.53 0.75 -6.62
CA THR A 129 16.08 -0.57 -6.25
C THR A 129 16.63 -1.32 -7.47
N THR A 130 15.92 -1.38 -8.58
CA THR A 130 16.38 -2.09 -9.78
C THR A 130 17.61 -1.42 -10.42
N PRO A 131 17.65 -0.10 -10.70
CA PRO A 131 18.86 0.58 -11.16
C PRO A 131 20.06 0.38 -10.23
N PHE A 132 19.87 0.50 -8.92
CA PHE A 132 20.92 0.29 -7.93
C PHE A 132 21.53 -1.11 -8.01
N LEU A 133 20.69 -2.16 -8.04
CA LEU A 133 21.17 -3.53 -8.11
C LEU A 133 21.88 -3.85 -9.44
N LEU A 134 21.42 -3.27 -10.55
CA LEU A 134 22.10 -3.39 -11.85
C LEU A 134 23.48 -2.73 -11.83
N GLU A 135 23.60 -1.56 -11.20
CA GLU A 135 24.89 -0.86 -11.07
C GLU A 135 25.87 -1.61 -10.18
N LEU A 136 25.37 -2.34 -9.15
CA LEU A 136 26.22 -3.25 -8.37
C LEU A 136 26.62 -4.53 -9.12
N GLY A 137 26.17 -4.73 -10.37
CA GLY A 137 26.54 -5.84 -11.23
C GLY A 137 25.68 -7.11 -11.06
N PHE A 138 24.56 -7.05 -10.36
CA PHE A 138 23.64 -8.19 -10.30
C PHE A 138 22.94 -8.40 -11.65
N THR A 139 22.71 -9.66 -12.02
CA THR A 139 22.02 -9.99 -13.26
C THR A 139 20.51 -9.66 -13.15
N LYS A 140 19.87 -9.39 -14.29
CA LYS A 140 18.40 -9.19 -14.34
C LYS A 140 17.66 -10.41 -13.83
N THR A 141 18.20 -11.61 -14.00
CA THR A 141 17.64 -12.87 -13.50
C THR A 141 17.69 -12.92 -11.97
N ASP A 142 18.83 -12.58 -11.37
CA ASP A 142 18.97 -12.55 -9.91
C ASP A 142 17.99 -11.53 -9.29
N ILE A 143 17.98 -10.31 -9.85
CA ILE A 143 17.08 -9.26 -9.41
C ILE A 143 15.61 -9.70 -9.53
N GLY A 144 15.23 -10.27 -10.66
CA GLY A 144 13.88 -10.77 -10.90
C GLY A 144 13.50 -11.89 -9.93
N ALA A 145 14.37 -12.90 -9.76
CA ALA A 145 14.13 -14.01 -8.85
C ALA A 145 13.97 -13.56 -7.39
N VAL A 146 14.86 -12.69 -6.91
CA VAL A 146 14.82 -12.24 -5.52
C VAL A 146 13.67 -11.25 -5.28
N THR A 147 13.48 -10.26 -6.16
CA THR A 147 12.43 -9.24 -5.95
C THR A 147 11.02 -9.80 -6.16
N LYS A 148 10.81 -10.61 -7.21
CA LYS A 148 9.49 -11.16 -7.55
C LYS A 148 9.19 -12.49 -6.84
N GLY A 149 10.22 -13.28 -6.50
CA GLY A 149 10.08 -14.49 -5.70
C GLY A 149 10.04 -14.17 -4.21
N LEU A 150 11.22 -14.06 -3.59
CA LEU A 150 11.33 -13.82 -2.15
C LEU A 150 10.65 -12.54 -1.69
N GLY A 151 10.84 -11.43 -2.41
CA GLY A 151 10.26 -10.13 -2.07
C GLY A 151 8.73 -10.18 -2.00
N MET A 152 8.08 -10.88 -2.94
CA MET A 152 6.63 -11.05 -2.91
C MET A 152 6.17 -11.89 -1.71
N ILE A 153 6.84 -13.02 -1.45
CA ILE A 153 6.54 -13.88 -0.28
C ILE A 153 6.71 -13.07 1.01
N ALA A 154 7.81 -12.33 1.14
CA ALA A 154 8.07 -11.47 2.28
C ALA A 154 6.99 -10.38 2.45
N THR A 155 6.55 -9.75 1.34
CA THR A 155 5.46 -8.76 1.40
C THR A 155 4.16 -9.39 1.88
N ILE A 156 3.78 -10.56 1.37
CA ILE A 156 2.57 -11.29 1.80
C ILE A 156 2.65 -11.63 3.28
N ALA A 157 3.75 -12.25 3.71
CA ALA A 157 3.98 -12.60 5.10
C ALA A 157 3.94 -11.36 6.02
N GLY A 158 4.61 -10.28 5.60
CA GLY A 158 4.61 -9.01 6.30
C GLY A 158 3.20 -8.40 6.41
N THR A 159 2.42 -8.42 5.35
CA THR A 159 1.07 -7.86 5.35
C THR A 159 0.14 -8.63 6.28
N LEU A 160 0.18 -9.95 6.24
CA LEU A 160 -0.62 -10.80 7.14
C LEU A 160 -0.19 -10.63 8.61
N ALA A 161 1.11 -10.68 8.87
CA ALA A 161 1.66 -10.45 10.21
C ALA A 161 1.31 -9.03 10.71
N GLY A 162 1.46 -8.03 9.86
CA GLY A 162 1.13 -6.65 10.16
C GLY A 162 -0.34 -6.47 10.53
N GLY A 163 -1.26 -7.06 9.75
CA GLY A 163 -2.68 -7.06 10.06
C GLY A 163 -3.00 -7.70 11.40
N ALA A 164 -2.39 -8.85 11.70
CA ALA A 164 -2.58 -9.54 12.99
C ALA A 164 -2.00 -8.74 14.18
N ILE A 165 -0.87 -8.04 13.98
CA ILE A 165 -0.27 -7.18 14.99
C ILE A 165 -1.17 -5.97 15.25
N VAL A 166 -1.72 -5.33 14.20
CA VAL A 166 -2.67 -4.20 14.36
C VAL A 166 -3.85 -4.60 15.24
N ALA A 167 -4.41 -5.79 15.03
CA ALA A 167 -5.53 -6.28 15.84
C ALA A 167 -5.17 -6.47 17.32
N ARG A 168 -3.90 -6.76 17.64
CA ARG A 168 -3.45 -7.00 19.02
C ARG A 168 -2.93 -5.76 19.73
N THR A 169 -2.18 -4.92 19.02
CA THR A 169 -1.46 -3.76 19.61
C THR A 169 -2.19 -2.43 19.41
N GLY A 170 -3.21 -2.45 18.56
CA GLY A 170 -3.95 -1.25 18.17
C GLY A 170 -3.24 -0.42 17.08
N MET A 171 -4.01 0.45 16.47
CA MET A 171 -3.61 1.21 15.27
C MET A 171 -2.40 2.12 15.54
N LYS A 172 -2.46 2.94 16.59
CA LYS A 172 -1.41 3.93 16.90
C LYS A 172 -0.05 3.28 17.13
N ALA A 173 0.00 2.24 17.97
CA ALA A 173 1.25 1.53 18.27
C ALA A 173 1.80 0.85 17.02
N SER A 174 0.95 0.21 16.22
CA SER A 174 1.36 -0.44 14.98
C SER A 174 1.94 0.52 13.96
N LEU A 175 1.34 1.70 13.77
CA LEU A 175 1.86 2.72 12.87
C LEU A 175 3.25 3.21 13.32
N TRP A 176 3.49 3.38 14.63
CA TRP A 176 4.80 3.72 15.17
C TRP A 176 5.82 2.61 14.92
N ILE A 177 5.51 1.38 15.33
CA ILE A 177 6.41 0.22 15.19
C ILE A 177 6.77 0.02 13.73
N PHE A 178 5.78 -0.01 12.84
CA PHE A 178 6.05 -0.31 11.43
C PHE A 178 6.68 0.86 10.68
N GLY A 179 6.38 2.11 11.06
CA GLY A 179 7.07 3.27 10.49
C GLY A 179 8.56 3.26 10.82
N ILE A 180 8.93 2.94 12.09
CA ILE A 180 10.33 2.79 12.49
C ILE A 180 10.97 1.60 11.79
N LEU A 181 10.31 0.43 11.76
CA LEU A 181 10.83 -0.76 11.09
C LEU A 181 11.10 -0.53 9.60
N GLN A 182 10.21 0.16 8.88
CA GLN A 182 10.40 0.51 7.47
C GLN A 182 11.63 1.41 7.29
N SER A 183 11.75 2.47 8.10
CA SER A 183 12.92 3.37 8.04
C SER A 183 14.22 2.63 8.31
N VAL A 184 14.25 1.74 9.31
CA VAL A 184 15.44 0.96 9.65
C VAL A 184 15.73 -0.09 8.58
N SER A 185 14.72 -0.71 7.99
CA SER A 185 14.93 -1.72 6.92
C SER A 185 15.58 -1.12 5.68
N THR A 186 15.34 0.13 5.37
CA THR A 186 16.01 0.85 4.26
C THR A 186 17.52 0.90 4.46
N LEU A 187 18.03 0.86 5.70
CA LEU A 187 19.46 0.81 5.98
C LEU A 187 20.12 -0.51 5.55
N ALA A 188 19.35 -1.56 5.28
CA ALA A 188 19.88 -2.79 4.69
C ALA A 188 20.39 -2.55 3.25
N PHE A 189 19.76 -1.66 2.50
CA PHE A 189 20.28 -1.22 1.20
C PHE A 189 21.55 -0.37 1.33
N LEU A 190 21.66 0.44 2.38
CA LEU A 190 22.91 1.16 2.68
C LEU A 190 24.06 0.17 2.96
N ALA A 191 23.79 -0.88 3.73
CA ALA A 191 24.79 -1.93 3.98
C ALA A 191 25.18 -2.64 2.66
N LEU A 192 24.21 -2.92 1.80
CA LEU A 192 24.47 -3.50 0.49
C LEU A 192 25.29 -2.55 -0.41
N ALA A 193 25.04 -1.24 -0.38
CA ALA A 193 25.79 -0.25 -1.12
C ALA A 193 27.29 -0.23 -0.73
N ARG A 194 27.58 -0.46 0.54
CA ARG A 194 28.96 -0.54 1.07
C ARG A 194 29.65 -1.86 0.76
N LEU A 195 28.91 -2.95 0.79
CA LEU A 195 29.46 -4.30 0.51
C LEU A 195 29.64 -4.55 -0.99
N GLY A 196 28.94 -3.83 -1.85
CA GLY A 196 28.96 -4.02 -3.29
C GLY A 196 28.23 -5.29 -3.73
N HIS A 197 28.77 -5.98 -4.72
CA HIS A 197 28.17 -7.20 -5.29
C HIS A 197 28.22 -8.38 -4.29
N HIS A 198 27.29 -8.41 -3.34
CA HIS A 198 27.18 -9.44 -2.30
C HIS A 198 25.79 -10.06 -2.29
N TYR A 199 25.61 -11.21 -2.96
CA TYR A 199 24.33 -11.86 -3.20
C TYR A 199 23.53 -12.14 -1.91
N PRO A 200 24.10 -12.73 -0.83
CA PRO A 200 23.35 -12.95 0.41
C PRO A 200 22.81 -11.67 1.03
N MET A 201 23.56 -10.55 0.95
CA MET A 201 23.11 -9.27 1.47
C MET A 201 22.00 -8.67 0.61
N MET A 202 22.02 -8.85 -0.72
CA MET A 202 20.91 -8.48 -1.60
C MET A 202 19.62 -9.21 -1.22
N VAL A 203 19.72 -10.53 -1.00
CA VAL A 203 18.59 -11.36 -0.57
C VAL A 203 18.04 -10.88 0.77
N ALA A 204 18.91 -10.62 1.75
CA ALA A 204 18.53 -10.13 3.07
C ALA A 204 17.88 -8.73 2.98
N ALA A 205 18.49 -7.79 2.26
CA ALA A 205 17.96 -6.43 2.14
C ALA A 205 16.58 -6.42 1.49
N ILE A 206 16.39 -7.13 0.39
CA ILE A 206 15.10 -7.24 -0.29
C ILE A 206 14.06 -7.94 0.60
N GLY A 207 14.44 -9.02 1.27
CA GLY A 207 13.55 -9.77 2.15
C GLY A 207 13.06 -8.95 3.33
N ILE A 208 13.96 -8.30 4.06
CA ILE A 208 13.66 -7.47 5.23
C ILE A 208 12.82 -6.26 4.83
N GLU A 209 13.22 -5.54 3.76
CA GLU A 209 12.49 -4.37 3.27
C GLU A 209 11.05 -4.72 2.88
N ASN A 210 10.87 -5.78 2.09
CA ASN A 210 9.52 -6.19 1.67
C ASN A 210 8.66 -6.68 2.84
N LEU A 211 9.25 -7.36 3.84
CA LEU A 211 8.55 -7.78 5.05
C LEU A 211 8.06 -6.57 5.85
N CYS A 212 8.95 -5.61 6.15
CA CYS A 212 8.64 -4.40 6.90
C CYS A 212 7.64 -3.51 6.13
N SER A 213 7.83 -3.35 4.83
CA SER A 213 6.92 -2.62 3.95
C SER A 213 5.53 -3.25 3.90
N GLY A 214 5.44 -4.59 3.90
CA GLY A 214 4.19 -5.32 3.98
C GLY A 214 3.44 -5.03 5.29
N MET A 215 4.12 -5.14 6.45
CA MET A 215 3.54 -4.82 7.75
C MET A 215 3.03 -3.38 7.80
N GLY A 216 3.82 -2.42 7.38
CA GLY A 216 3.43 -1.02 7.35
C GLY A 216 2.29 -0.74 6.38
N THR A 217 2.18 -1.48 5.27
CA THR A 217 1.08 -1.32 4.31
C THR A 217 -0.24 -1.79 4.89
N ALA A 218 -0.26 -2.89 5.67
CA ALA A 218 -1.47 -3.36 6.34
C ALA A 218 -1.98 -2.34 7.37
N ALA A 219 -1.10 -1.83 8.24
CA ALA A 219 -1.47 -0.82 9.24
C ALA A 219 -1.94 0.49 8.56
N TYR A 220 -1.25 0.91 7.53
CA TYR A 220 -1.60 2.12 6.80
C TYR A 220 -2.95 2.02 6.09
N ALA A 221 -3.23 0.90 5.41
CA ALA A 221 -4.54 0.67 4.78
C ALA A 221 -5.66 0.64 5.82
N ALA A 222 -5.45 -0.06 6.95
CA ALA A 222 -6.39 -0.09 8.05
C ALA A 222 -6.63 1.32 8.65
N PHE A 223 -5.59 2.13 8.77
CA PHE A 223 -5.70 3.52 9.22
C PHE A 223 -6.53 4.36 8.25
N LEU A 224 -6.30 4.26 6.92
CA LEU A 224 -7.12 4.97 5.95
C LEU A 224 -8.61 4.58 6.03
N MET A 225 -8.90 3.29 6.21
CA MET A 225 -10.27 2.81 6.42
C MET A 225 -10.88 3.42 7.68
N SER A 226 -10.13 3.49 8.79
CA SER A 226 -10.61 4.05 10.06
C SER A 226 -10.91 5.55 10.03
N LEU A 227 -10.37 6.27 9.05
CA LEU A 227 -10.62 7.70 8.85
C LEU A 227 -11.91 8.00 8.10
N CYS A 228 -12.49 7.01 7.43
CA CYS A 228 -13.67 7.23 6.60
C CYS A 228 -14.95 7.34 7.44
N ASP A 229 -15.75 8.34 7.15
CA ASP A 229 -17.13 8.40 7.66
C ASP A 229 -17.99 7.39 6.89
N LYS A 230 -18.72 6.54 7.60
CA LYS A 230 -19.57 5.48 7.02
C LYS A 230 -20.66 6.03 6.07
N ARG A 231 -20.96 7.32 6.13
CA ARG A 231 -21.89 7.98 5.19
C ARG A 231 -21.26 8.23 3.82
N PHE A 232 -19.93 8.35 3.75
CA PHE A 232 -19.18 8.81 2.59
C PHE A 232 -17.98 7.93 2.25
N THR A 233 -17.98 6.67 2.69
CA THR A 233 -16.85 5.75 2.64
C THR A 233 -16.19 5.70 1.27
N ALA A 234 -16.98 5.49 0.20
CA ALA A 234 -16.47 5.35 -1.15
C ALA A 234 -15.67 6.58 -1.59
N THR A 235 -16.20 7.78 -1.42
CA THR A 235 -15.56 9.02 -1.85
C THR A 235 -14.36 9.37 -0.98
N GLN A 236 -14.47 9.24 0.34
CA GLN A 236 -13.37 9.56 1.24
C GLN A 236 -12.21 8.58 1.11
N TYR A 237 -12.47 7.28 1.03
CA TYR A 237 -11.41 6.30 0.86
C TYR A 237 -10.68 6.48 -0.49
N ALA A 238 -11.43 6.71 -1.58
CA ALA A 238 -10.85 7.00 -2.88
C ALA A 238 -9.98 8.28 -2.87
N LEU A 239 -10.41 9.33 -2.17
CA LEU A 239 -9.63 10.55 -1.97
C LEU A 239 -8.32 10.26 -1.24
N LEU A 240 -8.38 9.57 -0.10
CA LEU A 240 -7.21 9.29 0.73
C LEU A 240 -6.21 8.38 0.00
N THR A 241 -6.67 7.37 -0.73
CA THR A 241 -5.80 6.49 -1.51
C THR A 241 -5.21 7.18 -2.74
N SER A 242 -5.94 8.10 -3.38
CA SER A 242 -5.40 8.89 -4.50
C SER A 242 -4.21 9.77 -4.08
N LEU A 243 -4.20 10.23 -2.83
CA LEU A 243 -3.09 11.01 -2.28
C LEU A 243 -1.78 10.22 -2.20
N MET A 244 -1.87 8.89 -2.00
CA MET A 244 -0.69 8.01 -2.07
C MET A 244 -0.06 8.00 -3.48
N ALA A 245 -0.88 8.06 -4.53
CA ALA A 245 -0.39 8.13 -5.90
C ALA A 245 0.34 9.45 -6.16
N VAL A 246 -0.17 10.57 -5.63
CA VAL A 246 0.49 11.88 -5.69
C VAL A 246 1.87 11.84 -5.04
N THR A 247 2.00 11.22 -3.85
CA THR A 247 3.29 11.03 -3.18
C THR A 247 4.29 10.31 -4.09
N ARG A 248 3.86 9.22 -4.73
CA ARG A 248 4.72 8.45 -5.64
C ARG A 248 5.22 9.26 -6.84
N VAL A 249 4.35 10.09 -7.42
CA VAL A 249 4.68 10.92 -8.58
C VAL A 249 5.66 12.05 -8.20
N ILE A 250 5.35 12.79 -7.13
CA ILE A 250 6.18 13.93 -6.70
C ILE A 250 7.56 13.47 -6.25
N VAL A 251 7.62 12.38 -5.50
CA VAL A 251 8.86 11.87 -4.91
C VAL A 251 9.70 11.12 -5.91
N GLY A 252 9.09 10.42 -6.86
CA GLY A 252 9.81 9.67 -7.89
C GLY A 252 10.68 10.56 -8.78
N ALA A 253 10.28 11.79 -9.06
CA ALA A 253 11.02 12.69 -9.95
C ALA A 253 12.43 13.07 -9.44
N PRO A 254 12.66 13.51 -8.19
CA PRO A 254 13.98 13.90 -7.72
C PRO A 254 14.90 12.75 -7.32
N THR A 255 14.39 11.52 -7.18
CA THR A 255 15.19 10.38 -6.68
C THR A 255 16.38 10.05 -7.55
N GLY A 256 16.21 10.05 -8.88
CA GLY A 256 17.28 9.80 -9.83
C GLY A 256 18.39 10.86 -9.76
N PHE A 257 18.01 12.13 -9.60
CA PHE A 257 18.97 13.21 -9.43
C PHE A 257 19.74 13.07 -8.11
N LEU A 258 19.06 12.75 -7.02
CA LEU A 258 19.70 12.55 -5.70
C LEU A 258 20.72 11.39 -5.75
N ALA A 259 20.34 10.24 -6.29
CA ALA A 259 21.23 9.10 -6.37
C ALA A 259 22.46 9.39 -7.25
N LYS A 260 22.25 10.05 -8.40
CA LYS A 260 23.35 10.42 -9.30
C LYS A 260 24.31 11.45 -8.71
N THR A 261 23.79 12.43 -7.94
CA THR A 261 24.59 13.53 -7.42
C THR A 261 25.34 13.17 -6.15
N TYR A 262 24.68 12.44 -5.23
CA TYR A 262 25.20 12.17 -3.89
C TYR A 262 25.64 10.71 -3.68
N GLY A 263 25.42 9.84 -4.66
CA GLY A 263 25.74 8.41 -4.58
C GLY A 263 24.73 7.60 -3.76
N TRP A 264 24.82 6.28 -3.85
CA TRP A 264 23.85 5.35 -3.29
C TRP A 264 23.80 5.36 -1.75
N GLU A 265 24.96 5.48 -1.09
CA GLU A 265 25.00 5.50 0.38
C GLU A 265 24.21 6.68 0.93
N THR A 266 24.49 7.88 0.44
CA THR A 266 23.77 9.10 0.84
C THR A 266 22.30 9.04 0.47
N TYR A 267 22.00 8.48 -0.71
CA TYR A 267 20.61 8.29 -1.15
C TYR A 267 19.79 7.44 -0.17
N PHE A 268 20.31 6.28 0.29
CA PHE A 268 19.59 5.44 1.23
C PHE A 268 19.51 6.04 2.64
N ILE A 269 20.49 6.83 3.06
CA ILE A 269 20.40 7.60 4.30
C ILE A 269 19.28 8.65 4.21
N ILE A 270 19.23 9.41 3.11
CA ILE A 270 18.15 10.40 2.88
C ILE A 270 16.80 9.68 2.83
N SER A 271 16.70 8.55 2.16
CA SER A 271 15.47 7.75 2.09
C SER A 271 15.00 7.32 3.48
N ALA A 272 15.89 6.78 4.32
CA ALA A 272 15.55 6.40 5.69
C ALA A 272 15.10 7.62 6.53
N LEU A 273 15.80 8.75 6.43
CA LEU A 273 15.45 9.98 7.14
C LEU A 273 14.12 10.59 6.65
N ALA A 274 13.70 10.28 5.43
CA ALA A 274 12.43 10.73 4.88
C ALA A 274 11.20 10.17 5.63
N ALA A 275 11.35 9.14 6.46
CA ALA A 275 10.31 8.67 7.38
C ALA A 275 10.03 9.66 8.53
N ILE A 276 11.02 10.47 8.92
CA ILE A 276 10.93 11.35 10.12
C ILE A 276 9.70 12.26 10.08
N PRO A 277 9.43 13.02 9.01
CA PRO A 277 8.23 13.87 8.96
C PRO A 277 6.94 13.09 9.21
N GLY A 278 6.78 11.91 8.58
CA GLY A 278 5.63 11.02 8.80
C GLY A 278 5.48 10.61 10.27
N LEU A 279 6.58 10.18 10.89
CA LEU A 279 6.60 9.80 12.31
C LEU A 279 6.31 10.99 13.23
N LEU A 280 6.81 12.19 12.93
CA LEU A 280 6.50 13.38 13.71
C LEU A 280 5.02 13.75 13.67
N PHE A 281 4.34 13.55 12.54
CA PHE A 281 2.90 13.74 12.48
C PHE A 281 2.14 12.75 13.37
N LEU A 282 2.62 11.53 13.58
CA LEU A 282 2.01 10.56 14.51
C LEU A 282 1.96 11.05 15.98
N LEU A 283 2.80 11.98 16.37
CA LEU A 283 2.72 12.61 17.71
C LEU A 283 1.37 13.31 17.92
N ARG A 284 0.68 13.68 16.87
CA ARG A 284 -0.63 14.33 16.91
C ARG A 284 -1.79 13.36 16.66
N TYR A 285 -1.53 12.04 16.61
CA TYR A 285 -2.54 11.01 16.32
C TYR A 285 -3.82 11.17 17.14
N ASP A 286 -3.70 11.31 18.46
CA ASP A 286 -4.86 11.42 19.37
C ASP A 286 -5.71 12.67 19.11
N ARG A 287 -5.14 13.72 18.54
CA ARG A 287 -5.87 14.93 18.16
C ARG A 287 -6.72 14.73 16.90
N TRP A 288 -6.36 13.75 16.07
CA TRP A 288 -7.06 13.48 14.83
C TRP A 288 -8.19 12.48 15.01
N THR A 289 -8.02 11.52 15.92
CA THR A 289 -8.94 10.40 16.15
C THR A 289 -9.86 10.63 17.33
N GLY A 290 -9.51 11.50 18.26
CA GLY A 290 -10.26 11.78 19.50
C GLY A 290 -11.62 12.48 19.30
N GLY A 291 -12.01 12.82 18.08
CA GLY A 291 -13.31 13.39 17.74
C GLY A 291 -14.36 12.38 17.26
N HIS A 292 -13.99 11.12 17.05
CA HIS A 292 -14.87 10.09 16.52
C HIS A 292 -15.39 9.10 17.57
N HIS A 293 -15.00 9.25 18.83
CA HIS A 293 -15.43 8.40 19.96
C HIS A 293 -16.22 9.17 21.04
N ALA A 294 -16.73 10.38 20.73
CA ALA A 294 -17.62 11.14 21.60
C ALA A 294 -19.01 11.26 20.98
#